data_3c252caaae3212985a6abdd6aad4c6d4
#
_entry.id   3c252caaae3212985a6abdd6aad4c6d4
#
_cell.length_a   1.000
_cell.length_b   1.000
_cell.length_c   1.000
_cell.angle_alpha   90.00
_cell.angle_beta   90.00
_cell.angle_gamma   90.00
#
_symmetry.space_group_name_H-M   'P 1'
#
loop_
_entity.id
_entity.type
_entity.pdbx_description
1 polymer ?
#
loop_
_entity_poly.entity_id
_entity_poly.type
_entity_poly.pdbx_seq_one_letter_code
_entity_poly.pdbx_strand_id
1 'polypeptide(L)'
;MQLKDTSLLKQQVFINGEWLAAADQQTFTVTNPATGETIANVASATEQQVEHAVKAAEQALVTWKLTTAKERSLLLKKWYQLIIENQEDLAILLSLEQGKPLTESRGEILYGASFIEWFAEEAKRAYGDIIPHDKQGRRLVVIRQPVGVLAAITPWYFPNAMITRKVGPALAAGCTMIIKPASETPLSAFALAVLAERAGIPKGVINVVTGSARMIGAVLTKHPAVRKVSFTGSTQIGKLLMEQCSSTMKKVSMELGGNAPFIVFEDADLDRAVEGAIASKFRNSGQTCVCTNRLLVQASVYDVFIEKLSIAVAKLKVAPAFENGAEQGPLINEKAVEKIQEHILDATSKGAKIIYGGHRHALGQTFFEPTVLANVTSDMLVANDETFGPLAPVFKFETEEQAIAIANDTEFGLASYIYTQNLSRAWRVGEALEYGMVGVNEGIISTEVAPFGGIKESGTGREGSKYGLEDYQELKYMCMGI
;
A
#
# COMPACT_ATOMS: atom_id res chain seq x y z
N MET A 1 -25.68 -0.52 7.75
CA MET A 1 -25.34 -1.94 7.52
C MET A 1 -24.76 -2.49 8.84
N GLN A 2 -25.08 -3.73 9.23
CA GLN A 2 -24.69 -4.27 10.53
C GLN A 2 -23.73 -5.43 10.33
N LEU A 3 -22.67 -5.50 11.15
CA LEU A 3 -21.74 -6.62 11.16
C LEU A 3 -22.46 -7.90 11.63
N LYS A 4 -22.16 -9.02 11.01
CA LYS A 4 -22.60 -10.35 11.47
C LYS A 4 -21.84 -10.76 12.73
N ASP A 5 -20.53 -10.50 12.75
CA ASP A 5 -19.66 -10.72 13.89
C ASP A 5 -19.19 -9.39 14.49
N THR A 6 -19.93 -8.91 15.48
CA THR A 6 -19.62 -7.65 16.16
C THR A 6 -18.33 -7.68 16.97
N SER A 7 -17.76 -8.87 17.24
CA SER A 7 -16.51 -8.98 17.98
C SER A 7 -15.28 -8.56 17.17
N LEU A 8 -15.43 -8.39 15.84
CA LEU A 8 -14.40 -7.85 14.96
C LEU A 8 -14.19 -6.32 15.17
N LEU A 9 -15.19 -5.62 15.70
CA LEU A 9 -15.08 -4.21 16.02
C LEU A 9 -14.42 -4.05 17.39
N LYS A 10 -13.12 -3.77 17.41
CA LYS A 10 -12.33 -3.47 18.61
C LYS A 10 -11.93 -2.01 18.65
N GLN A 11 -11.75 -1.49 19.86
CA GLN A 11 -11.36 -0.10 20.14
C GLN A 11 -10.10 -0.02 21.01
N GLN A 12 -9.63 -1.15 21.51
CA GLN A 12 -8.46 -1.28 22.35
C GLN A 12 -7.22 -1.66 21.53
N VAL A 13 -6.03 -1.35 22.03
CA VAL A 13 -4.77 -1.86 21.47
C VAL A 13 -4.62 -3.36 21.76
N PHE A 14 -3.96 -4.08 20.86
CA PHE A 14 -3.71 -5.50 20.99
C PHE A 14 -2.24 -5.76 21.31
N ILE A 15 -1.95 -6.14 22.53
CA ILE A 15 -0.58 -6.36 23.00
C ILE A 15 -0.50 -7.69 23.74
N ASN A 16 0.43 -8.55 23.34
CA ASN A 16 0.67 -9.86 23.98
C ASN A 16 -0.58 -10.76 24.07
N GLY A 17 -1.45 -10.70 23.09
CA GLY A 17 -2.71 -11.45 23.07
C GLY A 17 -3.79 -10.91 24.00
N GLU A 18 -3.69 -9.65 24.41
CA GLU A 18 -4.66 -8.97 25.25
C GLU A 18 -5.15 -7.66 24.60
N TRP A 19 -6.45 -7.38 24.76
CA TRP A 19 -7.07 -6.14 24.31
C TRP A 19 -7.07 -5.15 25.47
N LEU A 20 -6.28 -4.07 25.37
CA LEU A 20 -6.01 -3.14 26.45
C LEU A 20 -6.52 -1.73 26.10
N ALA A 21 -7.18 -1.06 27.05
CA ALA A 21 -7.40 0.37 26.98
C ALA A 21 -6.07 1.12 27.08
N ALA A 22 -6.05 2.39 26.66
CA ALA A 22 -4.89 3.25 26.93
C ALA A 22 -4.68 3.38 28.45
N ALA A 23 -3.42 3.30 28.89
CA ALA A 23 -3.10 3.34 30.32
C ALA A 23 -3.49 4.66 30.99
N ASP A 24 -3.50 5.74 30.21
CA ASP A 24 -3.94 7.10 30.61
C ASP A 24 -5.39 7.41 30.21
N GLN A 25 -6.14 6.40 29.72
CA GLN A 25 -7.52 6.50 29.22
C GLN A 25 -7.70 7.43 28.01
N GLN A 26 -6.63 7.85 27.35
CA GLN A 26 -6.74 8.69 26.15
C GLN A 26 -7.26 7.89 24.96
N THR A 27 -8.13 8.51 24.19
CA THR A 27 -8.68 7.97 22.94
C THR A 27 -8.62 9.00 21.83
N PHE A 28 -8.74 8.55 20.59
CA PHE A 28 -8.99 9.41 19.45
C PHE A 28 -10.19 8.88 18.67
N THR A 29 -10.87 9.78 17.97
CA THR A 29 -12.10 9.47 17.24
C THR A 29 -11.78 9.00 15.82
N VAL A 30 -12.40 7.90 15.40
CA VAL A 30 -12.43 7.44 14.01
C VAL A 30 -13.79 7.81 13.42
N THR A 31 -13.77 8.52 12.29
CA THR A 31 -14.98 9.04 11.65
C THR A 31 -15.17 8.44 10.25
N ASN A 32 -16.43 8.35 9.83
CA ASN A 32 -16.78 8.00 8.45
C ASN A 32 -16.55 9.23 7.55
N PRO A 33 -15.67 9.18 6.55
CA PRO A 33 -15.39 10.34 5.69
C PRO A 33 -16.57 10.76 4.81
N ALA A 34 -17.55 9.87 4.58
CA ALA A 34 -18.75 10.18 3.80
C ALA A 34 -19.79 11.01 4.59
N THR A 35 -19.83 10.86 5.93
CA THR A 35 -20.89 11.50 6.76
C THR A 35 -20.31 12.38 7.86
N GLY A 36 -19.04 12.22 8.24
CA GLY A 36 -18.43 12.86 9.39
C GLY A 36 -18.85 12.25 10.75
N GLU A 37 -19.67 11.21 10.73
CA GLU A 37 -20.15 10.56 11.95
C GLU A 37 -19.05 9.75 12.63
N THR A 38 -19.05 9.72 13.95
CA THR A 38 -18.14 8.90 14.75
C THR A 38 -18.49 7.42 14.61
N ILE A 39 -17.49 6.62 14.22
CA ILE A 39 -17.60 5.16 14.15
C ILE A 39 -17.15 4.55 15.49
N ALA A 40 -16.02 5.01 16.01
CA ALA A 40 -15.41 4.48 17.23
C ALA A 40 -14.50 5.51 17.91
N ASN A 41 -14.30 5.33 19.23
CA ASN A 41 -13.25 6.00 19.99
C ASN A 41 -12.18 4.97 20.34
N VAL A 42 -11.01 5.11 19.73
CA VAL A 42 -9.94 4.10 19.75
C VAL A 42 -8.86 4.50 20.75
N ALA A 43 -8.35 3.55 21.51
CA ALA A 43 -7.31 3.75 22.51
C ALA A 43 -6.04 4.36 21.88
N SER A 44 -5.49 5.40 22.53
CA SER A 44 -4.21 6.02 22.18
C SER A 44 -3.13 5.48 23.11
N ALA A 45 -2.34 4.50 22.65
CA ALA A 45 -1.31 3.87 23.45
C ALA A 45 -0.32 4.89 24.03
N THR A 46 0.07 4.69 25.29
CA THR A 46 1.19 5.41 25.91
C THR A 46 2.52 4.85 25.40
N GLU A 47 3.61 5.60 25.59
CA GLU A 47 4.97 5.14 25.27
C GLU A 47 5.29 3.82 25.97
N GLN A 48 4.93 3.66 27.22
CA GLN A 48 5.13 2.43 27.99
C GLN A 48 4.37 1.24 27.39
N GLN A 49 3.17 1.44 26.84
CA GLN A 49 2.44 0.37 26.16
C GLN A 49 3.10 -0.02 24.84
N VAL A 50 3.69 0.92 24.10
CA VAL A 50 4.47 0.62 22.89
C VAL A 50 5.73 -0.17 23.25
N GLU A 51 6.46 0.23 24.29
CA GLU A 51 7.61 -0.51 24.84
C GLU A 51 7.20 -1.93 25.29
N HIS A 52 6.03 -2.07 25.91
CA HIS A 52 5.49 -3.38 26.29
C HIS A 52 5.20 -4.25 25.04
N ALA A 53 4.67 -3.68 23.96
CA ALA A 53 4.44 -4.39 22.70
C ALA A 53 5.77 -4.89 22.08
N VAL A 54 6.83 -4.08 22.12
CA VAL A 54 8.16 -4.48 21.65
C VAL A 54 8.70 -5.62 22.49
N LYS A 55 8.61 -5.52 23.82
CA LYS A 55 9.06 -6.57 24.73
C LYS A 55 8.28 -7.88 24.55
N ALA A 56 6.97 -7.80 24.36
CA ALA A 56 6.11 -8.95 24.06
C ALA A 56 6.52 -9.64 22.76
N ALA A 57 6.80 -8.87 21.70
CA ALA A 57 7.29 -9.38 20.43
C ALA A 57 8.68 -10.04 20.57
N GLU A 58 9.57 -9.48 21.37
CA GLU A 58 10.90 -10.04 21.65
C GLU A 58 10.80 -11.37 22.38
N GLN A 59 9.94 -11.46 23.40
CA GLN A 59 9.68 -12.70 24.14
C GLN A 59 9.07 -13.79 23.25
N ALA A 60 8.08 -13.43 22.44
CA ALA A 60 7.43 -14.38 21.52
C ALA A 60 8.41 -14.89 20.44
N LEU A 61 9.35 -14.06 20.00
CA LEU A 61 10.36 -14.42 19.00
C LEU A 61 11.20 -15.61 19.43
N VAL A 62 11.47 -15.78 20.73
CA VAL A 62 12.32 -16.87 21.27
C VAL A 62 11.82 -18.24 20.82
N THR A 63 10.51 -18.45 20.89
CA THR A 63 9.86 -19.71 20.49
C THR A 63 9.40 -19.68 19.02
N TRP A 64 8.88 -18.54 18.53
CA TRP A 64 8.35 -18.42 17.20
C TRP A 64 9.38 -18.70 16.11
N LYS A 65 10.59 -18.19 16.22
CA LYS A 65 11.70 -18.43 15.28
C LYS A 65 12.17 -19.88 15.19
N LEU A 66 11.81 -20.72 16.20
CA LEU A 66 12.15 -22.14 16.25
C LEU A 66 11.06 -23.04 15.62
N THR A 67 9.89 -22.46 15.32
CA THR A 67 8.83 -23.21 14.63
C THR A 67 9.26 -23.59 13.22
N THR A 68 8.78 -24.72 12.74
CA THR A 68 9.08 -25.16 11.38
C THR A 68 8.32 -24.32 10.36
N ALA A 69 8.82 -24.24 9.14
CA ALA A 69 8.12 -23.58 8.03
C ALA A 69 6.72 -24.15 7.81
N LYS A 70 6.53 -25.48 8.05
CA LYS A 70 5.23 -26.16 7.93
C LYS A 70 4.23 -25.63 8.98
N GLU A 71 4.66 -25.50 10.23
CA GLU A 71 3.79 -24.99 11.31
C GLU A 71 3.35 -23.55 11.03
N ARG A 72 4.28 -22.66 10.63
CA ARG A 72 3.94 -21.29 10.24
C ARG A 72 2.99 -21.23 9.04
N SER A 73 3.27 -22.04 8.02
CA SER A 73 2.39 -22.18 6.84
C SER A 73 0.97 -22.57 7.21
N LEU A 74 0.79 -23.55 8.11
CA LEU A 74 -0.53 -24.02 8.54
C LEU A 74 -1.30 -22.92 9.29
N LEU A 75 -0.65 -22.17 10.17
CA LEU A 75 -1.27 -21.05 10.89
C LEU A 75 -1.67 -19.92 9.93
N LEU A 76 -0.80 -19.55 8.97
CA LEU A 76 -1.11 -18.56 7.96
C LEU A 76 -2.29 -18.99 7.07
N LYS A 77 -2.36 -20.27 6.66
CA LYS A 77 -3.49 -20.80 5.88
C LYS A 77 -4.80 -20.75 6.68
N LYS A 78 -4.76 -21.03 7.96
CA LYS A 78 -5.94 -20.91 8.82
C LYS A 78 -6.38 -19.46 8.96
N TRP A 79 -5.43 -18.52 9.09
CA TRP A 79 -5.73 -17.09 9.11
C TRP A 79 -6.32 -16.62 7.79
N TYR A 80 -5.72 -16.99 6.66
CA TYR A 80 -6.28 -16.76 5.33
C TYR A 80 -7.74 -17.21 5.23
N GLN A 81 -8.03 -18.44 5.62
CA GLN A 81 -9.39 -18.99 5.57
C GLN A 81 -10.36 -18.15 6.41
N LEU A 82 -9.97 -17.75 7.61
CA LEU A 82 -10.79 -16.89 8.46
C LEU A 82 -11.02 -15.50 7.86
N ILE A 83 -10.03 -14.92 7.15
CA ILE A 83 -10.20 -13.65 6.43
C ILE A 83 -11.24 -13.80 5.33
N ILE A 84 -11.17 -14.88 4.54
CA ILE A 84 -12.15 -15.16 3.47
C ILE A 84 -13.56 -15.39 4.03
N GLU A 85 -13.70 -16.16 5.10
CA GLU A 85 -14.99 -16.43 5.75
C GLU A 85 -15.65 -15.16 6.33
N ASN A 86 -14.84 -14.18 6.72
CA ASN A 86 -15.31 -12.90 7.27
C ASN A 86 -15.19 -11.73 6.28
N GLN A 87 -15.04 -12.01 4.98
CA GLN A 87 -14.82 -10.99 3.93
C GLN A 87 -15.83 -9.85 4.00
N GLU A 88 -17.12 -10.16 4.16
CA GLU A 88 -18.18 -9.14 4.15
C GLU A 88 -18.07 -8.18 5.35
N ASP A 89 -17.86 -8.71 6.56
CA ASP A 89 -17.72 -7.89 7.76
C ASP A 89 -16.45 -7.03 7.72
N LEU A 90 -15.34 -7.61 7.22
CA LEU A 90 -14.10 -6.87 7.02
C LEU A 90 -14.27 -5.75 5.97
N ALA A 91 -14.99 -6.02 4.88
CA ALA A 91 -15.27 -5.02 3.85
C ALA A 91 -16.18 -3.90 4.36
N ILE A 92 -17.17 -4.21 5.20
CA ILE A 92 -18.03 -3.21 5.86
C ILE A 92 -17.20 -2.30 6.77
N LEU A 93 -16.36 -2.86 7.64
CA LEU A 93 -15.49 -2.08 8.52
C LEU A 93 -14.56 -1.17 7.72
N LEU A 94 -13.96 -1.71 6.67
CA LEU A 94 -13.06 -0.96 5.79
C LEU A 94 -13.78 0.19 5.09
N SER A 95 -14.96 -0.06 4.52
CA SER A 95 -15.76 0.99 3.87
C SER A 95 -16.22 2.06 4.86
N LEU A 96 -16.53 1.70 6.10
CA LEU A 96 -16.93 2.65 7.13
C LEU A 96 -15.80 3.63 7.46
N GLU A 97 -14.58 3.13 7.72
CA GLU A 97 -13.47 3.96 8.16
C GLU A 97 -12.73 4.68 7.04
N GLN A 98 -12.67 4.08 5.82
CA GLN A 98 -11.90 4.62 4.68
C GLN A 98 -12.78 5.31 3.64
N GLY A 99 -14.04 4.90 3.49
CA GLY A 99 -15.02 5.53 2.61
C GLY A 99 -15.14 4.94 1.21
N LYS A 100 -14.23 4.06 0.75
CA LYS A 100 -14.32 3.47 -0.60
C LYS A 100 -15.58 2.61 -0.78
N PRO A 101 -16.08 2.47 -2.03
CA PRO A 101 -17.21 1.62 -2.34
C PRO A 101 -17.07 0.21 -1.78
N LEU A 102 -18.16 -0.38 -1.31
CA LEU A 102 -18.16 -1.73 -0.70
C LEU A 102 -17.60 -2.80 -1.67
N THR A 103 -17.84 -2.65 -2.97
CA THR A 103 -17.29 -3.53 -4.01
C THR A 103 -15.76 -3.48 -4.05
N GLU A 104 -15.17 -2.30 -3.94
CA GLU A 104 -13.71 -2.14 -3.84
C GLU A 104 -13.16 -2.68 -2.52
N SER A 105 -13.88 -2.47 -1.41
CA SER A 105 -13.49 -3.02 -0.12
C SER A 105 -13.47 -4.55 -0.11
N ARG A 106 -14.48 -5.20 -0.71
CA ARG A 106 -14.46 -6.67 -0.90
C ARG A 106 -13.26 -7.13 -1.72
N GLY A 107 -12.94 -6.40 -2.78
CA GLY A 107 -11.75 -6.65 -3.60
C GLY A 107 -10.45 -6.49 -2.80
N GLU A 108 -10.36 -5.47 -1.94
CA GLU A 108 -9.19 -5.27 -1.08
C GLU A 108 -9.01 -6.40 -0.06
N ILE A 109 -10.10 -6.91 0.54
CA ILE A 109 -10.01 -8.04 1.47
C ILE A 109 -9.46 -9.28 0.78
N LEU A 110 -9.94 -9.60 -0.44
CA LEU A 110 -9.41 -10.71 -1.22
C LEU A 110 -7.94 -10.50 -1.58
N TYR A 111 -7.58 -9.31 -2.03
CA TYR A 111 -6.21 -8.94 -2.34
C TYR A 111 -5.30 -9.00 -1.10
N GLY A 112 -5.76 -8.54 0.06
CA GLY A 112 -5.01 -8.67 1.31
C GLY A 112 -4.84 -10.13 1.74
N ALA A 113 -5.89 -10.93 1.62
CA ALA A 113 -5.87 -12.36 1.94
C ALA A 113 -4.88 -13.14 1.06
N SER A 114 -4.80 -12.83 -0.25
CA SER A 114 -3.89 -13.51 -1.18
C SER A 114 -2.42 -13.43 -0.76
N PHE A 115 -1.99 -12.33 -0.12
CA PHE A 115 -0.63 -12.25 0.45
C PHE A 115 -0.40 -13.22 1.59
N ILE A 116 -1.40 -13.43 2.46
CA ILE A 116 -1.28 -14.39 3.56
C ILE A 116 -1.16 -15.81 3.01
N GLU A 117 -1.96 -16.15 1.99
CA GLU A 117 -1.89 -17.46 1.31
C GLU A 117 -0.55 -17.63 0.60
N TRP A 118 -0.12 -16.64 -0.20
CA TRP A 118 1.14 -16.67 -0.93
C TRP A 118 2.32 -16.93 0.00
N PHE A 119 2.43 -16.17 1.09
CA PHE A 119 3.54 -16.34 2.02
C PHE A 119 3.43 -17.58 2.90
N ALA A 120 2.23 -18.15 3.11
CA ALA A 120 2.08 -19.47 3.69
C ALA A 120 2.75 -20.56 2.82
N GLU A 121 2.71 -20.40 1.49
CA GLU A 121 3.40 -21.28 0.56
C GLU A 121 4.90 -20.97 0.46
N GLU A 122 5.27 -19.69 0.38
CA GLU A 122 6.67 -19.26 0.29
C GLU A 122 7.50 -19.58 1.54
N ALA A 123 6.86 -19.66 2.72
CA ALA A 123 7.54 -20.10 3.94
C ALA A 123 8.33 -21.39 3.76
N LYS A 124 7.79 -22.33 2.98
CA LYS A 124 8.39 -23.65 2.71
C LYS A 124 9.45 -23.64 1.61
N ARG A 125 9.63 -22.50 0.91
CA ARG A 125 10.61 -22.31 -0.19
C ARG A 125 11.79 -21.42 0.20
N ALA A 126 11.90 -21.04 1.46
CA ALA A 126 13.00 -20.24 2.00
C ALA A 126 14.29 -21.08 2.13
N TYR A 127 14.82 -21.56 1.01
CA TYR A 127 16.01 -22.41 0.97
C TYR A 127 17.27 -21.59 1.22
N GLY A 128 18.31 -22.27 1.76
CA GLY A 128 19.68 -21.82 1.73
C GLY A 128 20.45 -22.48 0.59
N ASP A 129 21.79 -22.31 0.63
CA ASP A 129 22.69 -22.78 -0.43
C ASP A 129 23.78 -23.69 0.16
N ILE A 130 24.23 -24.66 -0.65
CA ILE A 130 25.48 -25.39 -0.46
C ILE A 130 26.41 -24.95 -1.57
N ILE A 131 27.47 -24.21 -1.21
CA ILE A 131 28.43 -23.63 -2.16
C ILE A 131 29.56 -24.62 -2.36
N PRO A 132 30.05 -24.85 -3.63
CA PRO A 132 31.23 -25.62 -3.88
C PRO A 132 32.42 -25.11 -3.05
N HIS A 133 33.12 -26.02 -2.35
CA HIS A 133 34.23 -25.64 -1.49
C HIS A 133 35.47 -25.25 -2.30
N ASP A 134 36.26 -24.35 -1.75
CA ASP A 134 37.54 -23.83 -2.27
C ASP A 134 38.76 -24.65 -1.81
N LYS A 135 38.60 -25.49 -0.80
CA LYS A 135 39.64 -26.33 -0.19
C LYS A 135 39.05 -27.68 0.24
N GLN A 136 39.90 -28.74 0.19
CA GLN A 136 39.54 -30.05 0.76
C GLN A 136 39.28 -29.92 2.28
N GLY A 137 38.34 -30.75 2.79
CA GLY A 137 37.98 -30.75 4.20
C GLY A 137 37.10 -29.60 4.64
N ARG A 138 36.41 -28.90 3.69
CA ARG A 138 35.46 -27.84 4.00
C ARG A 138 34.08 -28.09 3.42
N ARG A 139 33.06 -27.57 4.12
CA ARG A 139 31.70 -27.42 3.60
C ARG A 139 31.26 -25.99 3.80
N LEU A 140 30.75 -25.33 2.75
CA LEU A 140 30.26 -23.96 2.75
C LEU A 140 28.75 -24.00 2.63
N VAL A 141 28.06 -23.59 3.71
CA VAL A 141 26.60 -23.64 3.81
C VAL A 141 26.07 -22.25 4.10
N VAL A 142 25.04 -21.83 3.40
CA VAL A 142 24.29 -20.62 3.70
C VAL A 142 22.90 -21.02 4.19
N ILE A 143 22.51 -20.48 5.33
CA ILE A 143 21.15 -20.64 5.87
C ILE A 143 20.43 -19.30 5.91
N ARG A 144 19.09 -19.33 5.82
CA ARG A 144 18.22 -18.15 5.99
C ARG A 144 17.65 -18.17 7.41
N GLN A 145 17.72 -17.04 8.09
CA GLN A 145 17.20 -16.86 9.45
C GLN A 145 16.28 -15.64 9.50
N PRO A 146 15.28 -15.58 10.41
CA PRO A 146 14.45 -14.40 10.56
C PRO A 146 15.28 -13.19 11.01
N VAL A 147 14.93 -12.00 10.50
CA VAL A 147 15.52 -10.72 10.93
C VAL A 147 15.32 -10.49 12.42
N GLY A 148 14.14 -10.82 12.96
CA GLY A 148 13.82 -10.67 14.38
C GLY A 148 12.49 -9.99 14.65
N VAL A 149 12.48 -9.03 15.57
CA VAL A 149 11.32 -8.18 15.87
C VAL A 149 11.24 -7.08 14.81
N LEU A 150 10.04 -6.88 14.27
CA LEU A 150 9.76 -5.94 13.19
C LEU A 150 8.72 -4.91 13.61
N ALA A 151 8.79 -3.73 13.01
CA ALA A 151 7.73 -2.73 13.05
C ALA A 151 7.15 -2.51 11.66
N ALA A 152 5.81 -2.51 11.55
CA ALA A 152 5.08 -2.11 10.37
C ALA A 152 4.29 -0.83 10.66
N ILE A 153 4.51 0.21 9.86
CA ILE A 153 3.73 1.46 9.91
C ILE A 153 2.99 1.57 8.59
N THR A 154 1.65 1.51 8.63
CA THR A 154 0.81 1.36 7.44
C THR A 154 -0.12 2.54 7.21
N PRO A 155 -0.44 2.85 5.93
CA PRO A 155 -1.29 3.97 5.57
C PRO A 155 -2.78 3.63 5.68
N TRP A 156 -3.62 4.65 5.42
CA TRP A 156 -5.07 4.58 5.50
C TRP A 156 -5.77 4.11 4.21
N TYR A 157 -5.11 4.22 3.04
CA TYR A 157 -5.79 4.03 1.74
C TYR A 157 -6.06 2.58 1.33
N PHE A 158 -5.31 1.61 1.87
CA PHE A 158 -5.57 0.16 1.80
C PHE A 158 -5.30 -0.47 3.18
N PRO A 159 -6.16 -0.21 4.18
CA PRO A 159 -5.86 -0.52 5.58
C PRO A 159 -5.79 -2.02 5.89
N ASN A 160 -6.37 -2.88 5.06
CA ASN A 160 -6.25 -4.32 5.19
C ASN A 160 -5.02 -4.84 4.43
N ALA A 161 -4.93 -4.57 3.13
CA ALA A 161 -3.91 -5.15 2.27
C ALA A 161 -2.49 -4.67 2.62
N MET A 162 -2.31 -3.41 3.05
CA MET A 162 -0.98 -2.91 3.43
C MET A 162 -0.45 -3.54 4.73
N ILE A 163 -1.32 -4.11 5.56
CA ILE A 163 -0.93 -4.89 6.74
C ILE A 163 -0.56 -6.30 6.31
N THR A 164 -1.42 -6.99 5.57
CA THR A 164 -1.21 -8.40 5.22
C THR A 164 0.03 -8.61 4.35
N ARG A 165 0.36 -7.65 3.47
CA ARG A 165 1.59 -7.64 2.64
C ARG A 165 2.87 -7.61 3.47
N LYS A 166 2.84 -7.03 4.67
CA LYS A 166 3.99 -6.93 5.59
C LYS A 166 4.01 -8.06 6.61
N VAL A 167 2.86 -8.35 7.19
CA VAL A 167 2.72 -9.39 8.23
C VAL A 167 2.88 -10.79 7.65
N GLY A 168 2.32 -11.07 6.46
CA GLY A 168 2.44 -12.37 5.81
C GLY A 168 3.88 -12.86 5.69
N PRO A 169 4.77 -12.13 5.00
CA PRO A 169 6.18 -12.52 4.87
C PRO A 169 6.93 -12.50 6.21
N ALA A 170 6.61 -11.57 7.12
CA ALA A 170 7.24 -11.52 8.43
C ALA A 170 7.02 -12.80 9.23
N LEU A 171 5.76 -13.24 9.33
CA LEU A 171 5.42 -14.46 10.04
C LEU A 171 5.95 -15.70 9.32
N ALA A 172 5.87 -15.72 7.99
CA ALA A 172 6.42 -16.80 7.16
C ALA A 172 7.91 -17.00 7.39
N ALA A 173 8.67 -15.90 7.51
CA ALA A 173 10.10 -15.92 7.83
C ALA A 173 10.42 -16.34 9.27
N GLY A 174 9.45 -16.30 10.19
CA GLY A 174 9.64 -16.56 11.62
C GLY A 174 9.92 -15.30 12.45
N CYS A 175 9.61 -14.12 11.94
CA CYS A 175 9.69 -12.85 12.64
C CYS A 175 8.42 -12.57 13.47
N THR A 176 8.53 -11.67 14.44
CA THR A 176 7.39 -11.10 15.18
C THR A 176 7.19 -9.65 14.79
N MET A 177 5.98 -9.10 14.96
CA MET A 177 5.67 -7.78 14.43
C MET A 177 4.83 -6.92 15.37
N ILE A 178 5.20 -5.63 15.43
CA ILE A 178 4.37 -4.55 15.97
C ILE A 178 3.80 -3.76 14.79
N ILE A 179 2.48 -3.63 14.72
CA ILE A 179 1.76 -2.92 13.65
C ILE A 179 1.25 -1.59 14.20
N LYS A 180 1.58 -0.51 13.54
CA LYS A 180 1.01 0.82 13.76
C LYS A 180 0.17 1.20 12.51
N PRO A 181 -1.16 0.97 12.53
CA PRO A 181 -2.04 1.40 11.45
C PRO A 181 -2.21 2.93 11.44
N ALA A 182 -2.69 3.49 10.33
CA ALA A 182 -3.09 4.89 10.28
C ALA A 182 -4.19 5.19 11.32
N SER A 183 -4.20 6.43 11.80
CA SER A 183 -5.20 6.84 12.79
C SER A 183 -6.61 6.95 12.19
N GLU A 184 -6.71 7.21 10.91
CA GLU A 184 -7.96 7.27 10.17
C GLU A 184 -8.63 5.90 10.02
N THR A 185 -7.81 4.81 9.94
CA THR A 185 -8.31 3.46 9.58
C THR A 185 -7.71 2.34 10.45
N PRO A 186 -7.87 2.38 11.78
CA PRO A 186 -7.31 1.37 12.68
C PRO A 186 -8.18 0.12 12.81
N LEU A 187 -9.47 0.19 12.46
CA LEU A 187 -10.44 -0.88 12.72
C LEU A 187 -10.16 -2.14 11.89
N SER A 188 -9.72 -1.97 10.65
CA SER A 188 -9.26 -3.08 9.79
C SER A 188 -8.07 -3.84 10.41
N ALA A 189 -7.12 -3.12 11.03
CA ALA A 189 -5.98 -3.74 11.71
C ALA A 189 -6.41 -4.59 12.91
N PHE A 190 -7.34 -4.09 13.71
CA PHE A 190 -7.88 -4.81 14.85
C PHE A 190 -8.67 -6.04 14.43
N ALA A 191 -9.50 -5.94 13.38
CA ALA A 191 -10.23 -7.09 12.87
C ALA A 191 -9.29 -8.19 12.36
N LEU A 192 -8.20 -7.83 11.67
CA LEU A 192 -7.15 -8.78 11.29
C LEU A 192 -6.49 -9.44 12.51
N ALA A 193 -6.24 -8.70 13.59
CA ALA A 193 -5.66 -9.23 14.82
C ALA A 193 -6.62 -10.22 15.53
N VAL A 194 -7.93 -9.92 15.57
CA VAL A 194 -8.95 -10.86 16.09
C VAL A 194 -8.91 -12.18 15.31
N LEU A 195 -8.84 -12.12 13.99
CA LEU A 195 -8.79 -13.33 13.14
C LEU A 195 -7.45 -14.06 13.28
N ALA A 196 -6.34 -13.37 13.50
CA ALA A 196 -5.04 -13.96 13.78
C ALA A 196 -5.04 -14.73 15.11
N GLU A 197 -5.65 -14.16 16.15
CA GLU A 197 -5.85 -14.84 17.45
C GLU A 197 -6.69 -16.11 17.29
N ARG A 198 -7.79 -16.06 16.55
CA ARG A 198 -8.64 -17.22 16.23
C ARG A 198 -7.94 -18.28 15.38
N ALA A 199 -7.02 -17.86 14.53
CA ALA A 199 -6.19 -18.79 13.75
C ALA A 199 -5.21 -19.57 14.65
N GLY A 200 -4.95 -19.09 15.87
CA GLY A 200 -4.03 -19.68 16.83
C GLY A 200 -2.60 -19.16 16.69
N ILE A 201 -2.41 -17.99 16.08
CA ILE A 201 -1.10 -17.32 16.08
C ILE A 201 -0.76 -16.98 17.54
N PRO A 202 0.44 -17.36 18.04
CA PRO A 202 0.78 -17.24 19.45
C PRO A 202 0.79 -15.78 19.94
N LYS A 203 0.50 -15.59 21.23
CA LYS A 203 0.57 -14.28 21.91
C LYS A 203 1.91 -13.60 21.69
N GLY A 204 1.91 -12.31 21.45
CA GLY A 204 3.10 -11.48 21.21
C GLY A 204 3.70 -11.59 19.81
N VAL A 205 3.32 -12.58 18.98
CA VAL A 205 3.81 -12.69 17.58
C VAL A 205 3.30 -11.51 16.74
N ILE A 206 2.05 -11.11 16.95
CA ILE A 206 1.44 -9.91 16.37
C ILE A 206 1.00 -9.00 17.52
N ASN A 207 1.33 -7.71 17.43
CA ASN A 207 0.85 -6.66 18.32
C ASN A 207 0.36 -5.49 17.47
N VAL A 208 -0.73 -4.82 17.88
CA VAL A 208 -1.29 -3.67 17.18
C VAL A 208 -1.40 -2.50 18.15
N VAL A 209 -0.71 -1.41 17.86
CA VAL A 209 -0.69 -0.19 18.66
C VAL A 209 -1.17 1.01 17.87
N THR A 210 -2.04 1.80 18.45
CA THR A 210 -2.65 3.01 17.88
C THR A 210 -2.36 4.22 18.76
N GLY A 211 -2.42 5.43 18.18
CA GLY A 211 -2.16 6.69 18.89
C GLY A 211 -1.19 7.60 18.16
N SER A 212 -0.43 8.41 18.88
CA SER A 212 0.49 9.39 18.34
C SER A 212 1.52 8.77 17.39
N ALA A 213 1.40 9.09 16.08
CA ALA A 213 2.34 8.58 15.07
C ALA A 213 3.79 8.98 15.36
N ARG A 214 4.00 10.21 15.86
CA ARG A 214 5.31 10.74 16.21
C ARG A 214 5.94 9.96 17.38
N MET A 215 5.19 9.73 18.44
CA MET A 215 5.67 9.00 19.62
C MET A 215 5.93 7.54 19.28
N ILE A 216 4.95 6.85 18.69
CA ILE A 216 5.09 5.42 18.34
C ILE A 216 6.23 5.23 17.33
N GLY A 217 6.31 6.07 16.29
CA GLY A 217 7.40 6.04 15.31
C GLY A 217 8.77 6.20 15.98
N ALA A 218 8.91 7.15 16.92
CA ALA A 218 10.17 7.38 17.64
C ALA A 218 10.58 6.18 18.51
N VAL A 219 9.65 5.53 19.18
CA VAL A 219 9.94 4.30 19.96
C VAL A 219 10.39 3.20 19.01
N LEU A 220 9.61 2.90 17.97
CA LEU A 220 9.90 1.77 17.08
C LEU A 220 11.19 1.94 16.29
N THR A 221 11.54 3.17 15.88
CA THR A 221 12.78 3.43 15.13
C THR A 221 14.03 3.42 16.02
N LYS A 222 13.91 3.78 17.31
CA LYS A 222 15.06 3.86 18.22
C LYS A 222 15.28 2.60 19.05
N HIS A 223 14.22 1.82 19.32
CA HIS A 223 14.32 0.66 20.21
C HIS A 223 15.26 -0.42 19.64
N PRO A 224 16.30 -0.88 20.37
CA PRO A 224 17.33 -1.78 19.84
C PRO A 224 16.83 -3.18 19.50
N ALA A 225 15.75 -3.67 20.15
CA ALA A 225 15.17 -4.98 19.86
C ALA A 225 14.43 -4.99 18.48
N VAL A 226 13.93 -3.85 18.01
CA VAL A 226 13.34 -3.73 16.68
C VAL A 226 14.47 -3.74 15.64
N ARG A 227 14.48 -4.74 14.78
CA ARG A 227 15.57 -4.98 13.81
C ARG A 227 15.23 -4.48 12.40
N LYS A 228 13.95 -4.31 12.09
CA LYS A 228 13.49 -3.81 10.79
C LYS A 228 12.26 -2.93 10.98
N VAL A 229 12.17 -1.87 10.15
CA VAL A 229 10.98 -1.05 9.97
C VAL A 229 10.50 -1.18 8.53
N SER A 230 9.24 -1.58 8.35
CA SER A 230 8.54 -1.55 7.07
C SER A 230 7.50 -0.44 7.09
N PHE A 231 7.62 0.50 6.19
CA PHE A 231 6.75 1.67 6.11
C PHE A 231 6.11 1.78 4.72
N THR A 232 4.84 2.13 4.70
CA THR A 232 4.14 2.60 3.49
C THR A 232 3.44 3.92 3.81
N GLY A 233 3.70 4.94 3.00
CA GLY A 233 3.14 6.29 3.18
C GLY A 233 3.87 7.35 2.38
N SER A 234 3.86 8.60 2.84
CA SER A 234 4.49 9.70 2.12
C SER A 234 6.02 9.63 2.12
N THR A 235 6.63 10.09 1.03
CA THR A 235 8.10 10.12 0.85
C THR A 235 8.78 10.91 1.96
N GLN A 236 8.22 12.05 2.37
CA GLN A 236 8.79 12.86 3.45
C GLN A 236 8.89 12.08 4.77
N ILE A 237 7.85 11.35 5.15
CA ILE A 237 7.87 10.53 6.38
C ILE A 237 8.79 9.33 6.22
N GLY A 238 8.85 8.72 5.04
CA GLY A 238 9.79 7.63 4.75
C GLY A 238 11.24 8.05 4.96
N LYS A 239 11.65 9.21 4.42
CA LYS A 239 12.99 9.79 4.63
C LYS A 239 13.29 10.01 6.12
N LEU A 240 12.34 10.57 6.89
CA LEU A 240 12.47 10.77 8.33
C LEU A 240 12.66 9.45 9.09
N LEU A 241 11.86 8.43 8.76
CA LEU A 241 11.98 7.12 9.42
C LEU A 241 13.31 6.43 9.05
N MET A 242 13.78 6.54 7.81
CA MET A 242 15.11 6.06 7.40
C MET A 242 16.22 6.72 8.23
N GLU A 243 16.20 8.05 8.36
CA GLU A 243 17.15 8.79 9.18
C GLU A 243 17.15 8.29 10.62
N GLN A 244 15.98 8.15 11.23
CA GLN A 244 15.86 7.65 12.61
C GLN A 244 16.36 6.21 12.76
N CYS A 245 16.13 5.35 11.77
CA CYS A 245 16.58 3.95 11.78
C CYS A 245 18.11 3.80 11.66
N SER A 246 18.78 4.78 11.07
CA SER A 246 20.24 4.74 10.84
C SER A 246 21.04 4.59 12.14
N SER A 247 20.55 5.15 13.24
CA SER A 247 21.22 5.11 14.55
C SER A 247 21.45 3.71 15.12
N THR A 248 20.68 2.74 14.67
CA THR A 248 20.75 1.33 15.11
C THR A 248 20.91 0.35 13.94
N MET A 249 21.22 0.85 12.74
CA MET A 249 21.41 0.04 11.52
C MET A 249 20.26 -0.92 11.25
N LYS A 250 19.00 -0.47 11.48
CA LYS A 250 17.83 -1.28 11.17
C LYS A 250 17.71 -1.51 9.67
N LYS A 251 17.27 -2.70 9.28
CA LYS A 251 16.75 -2.90 7.93
C LYS A 251 15.53 -2.01 7.72
N VAL A 252 15.36 -1.50 6.52
CA VAL A 252 14.18 -0.72 6.14
C VAL A 252 13.59 -1.24 4.84
N SER A 253 12.28 -1.30 4.76
CA SER A 253 11.53 -1.40 3.50
C SER A 253 10.60 -0.21 3.44
N MET A 254 10.70 0.58 2.39
CA MET A 254 9.98 1.83 2.22
C MET A 254 9.17 1.76 0.93
N GLU A 255 7.85 1.85 1.05
CA GLU A 255 6.91 1.98 -0.06
C GLU A 255 6.31 3.38 0.02
N LEU A 256 6.77 4.28 -0.86
CA LEU A 256 6.53 5.71 -0.73
C LEU A 256 5.66 6.25 -1.86
N GLY A 257 5.63 7.57 -2.04
CA GLY A 257 4.84 8.23 -3.05
C GLY A 257 5.20 7.84 -4.47
N GLY A 258 4.31 8.13 -5.39
CA GLY A 258 4.49 7.90 -6.81
C GLY A 258 3.98 9.06 -7.67
N ASN A 259 4.43 9.10 -8.91
CA ASN A 259 3.99 10.05 -9.92
C ASN A 259 3.83 9.34 -11.26
N ALA A 260 3.01 8.27 -11.26
CA ALA A 260 2.93 7.31 -12.35
C ALA A 260 2.54 7.94 -13.69
N PRO A 261 3.35 7.79 -14.74
CA PRO A 261 2.97 8.12 -16.10
C PRO A 261 2.11 6.99 -16.69
N PHE A 262 1.13 7.38 -17.47
CA PHE A 262 0.29 6.50 -18.29
C PHE A 262 0.44 6.97 -19.75
N ILE A 263 1.23 6.23 -20.53
CA ILE A 263 1.67 6.63 -21.87
C ILE A 263 0.78 5.97 -22.92
N VAL A 264 0.10 6.77 -23.74
CA VAL A 264 -0.75 6.30 -24.84
C VAL A 264 -0.13 6.68 -26.17
N PHE A 265 0.38 5.70 -26.90
CA PHE A 265 0.91 5.90 -28.24
C PHE A 265 -0.19 5.87 -29.30
N GLU A 266 0.10 6.40 -30.50
CA GLU A 266 -0.85 6.53 -31.61
C GLU A 266 -1.40 5.18 -32.12
N ASP A 267 -0.63 4.10 -31.93
CA ASP A 267 -1.03 2.74 -32.33
C ASP A 267 -1.79 1.98 -31.24
N ALA A 268 -2.06 2.60 -30.10
CA ALA A 268 -2.81 1.99 -29.00
C ALA A 268 -4.26 1.72 -29.39
N ASP A 269 -4.82 0.65 -28.83
CA ASP A 269 -6.28 0.51 -28.75
C ASP A 269 -6.82 1.53 -27.73
N LEU A 270 -7.42 2.60 -28.25
CA LEU A 270 -7.86 3.73 -27.41
C LEU A 270 -9.00 3.36 -26.47
N ASP A 271 -9.85 2.42 -26.82
CA ASP A 271 -10.93 2.00 -25.93
C ASP A 271 -10.37 1.24 -24.73
N ARG A 272 -9.45 0.32 -24.95
CA ARG A 272 -8.70 -0.37 -23.88
C ARG A 272 -7.84 0.59 -23.07
N ALA A 273 -7.22 1.59 -23.71
CA ALA A 273 -6.43 2.60 -23.02
C ALA A 273 -7.30 3.45 -22.08
N VAL A 274 -8.53 3.81 -22.48
CA VAL A 274 -9.48 4.53 -21.63
C VAL A 274 -9.95 3.65 -20.46
N GLU A 275 -10.29 2.38 -20.70
CA GLU A 275 -10.64 1.43 -19.63
C GLU A 275 -9.50 1.30 -18.61
N GLY A 276 -8.26 1.15 -19.07
CA GLY A 276 -7.09 1.10 -18.23
C GLY A 276 -6.82 2.40 -17.46
N ALA A 277 -7.05 3.55 -18.09
CA ALA A 277 -6.93 4.85 -17.44
C ALA A 277 -7.96 5.02 -16.31
N ILE A 278 -9.21 4.62 -16.53
CA ILE A 278 -10.25 4.61 -15.49
C ILE A 278 -9.83 3.70 -14.32
N ALA A 279 -9.44 2.46 -14.62
CA ALA A 279 -9.06 1.47 -13.62
C ALA A 279 -7.83 1.91 -12.80
N SER A 280 -6.82 2.51 -13.43
CA SER A 280 -5.61 2.94 -12.74
C SER A 280 -5.77 4.29 -12.03
N LYS A 281 -6.58 5.23 -12.56
CA LYS A 281 -6.70 6.59 -12.04
C LYS A 281 -7.79 6.75 -10.99
N PHE A 282 -8.96 6.13 -11.18
CA PHE A 282 -10.14 6.44 -10.36
C PHE A 282 -10.43 5.38 -9.28
N ARG A 283 -9.74 4.23 -9.28
CA ARG A 283 -9.79 3.27 -8.17
C ARG A 283 -9.50 3.96 -6.84
N ASN A 284 -10.30 3.67 -5.82
CA ASN A 284 -10.22 4.30 -4.50
C ASN A 284 -10.23 5.84 -4.58
N SER A 285 -11.02 6.40 -5.51
CA SER A 285 -11.07 7.86 -5.74
C SER A 285 -9.70 8.46 -6.10
N GLY A 286 -8.83 7.71 -6.78
CA GLY A 286 -7.46 8.13 -7.08
C GLY A 286 -6.50 8.13 -5.89
N GLN A 287 -6.91 7.61 -4.74
CA GLN A 287 -6.12 7.58 -3.51
C GLN A 287 -5.32 6.28 -3.40
N THR A 288 -4.35 6.09 -4.29
CA THR A 288 -3.45 4.93 -4.32
C THR A 288 -2.08 5.30 -4.88
N CYS A 289 -1.03 4.74 -4.30
CA CYS A 289 0.36 5.06 -4.66
C CYS A 289 0.76 4.67 -6.09
N VAL A 290 0.08 3.69 -6.70
CA VAL A 290 0.28 3.28 -8.11
C VAL A 290 -0.71 3.92 -9.07
N CYS A 291 -1.53 4.84 -8.57
CA CYS A 291 -2.51 5.55 -9.38
C CYS A 291 -1.81 6.36 -10.47
N THR A 292 -2.34 6.32 -11.68
CA THR A 292 -1.91 7.22 -12.75
C THR A 292 -2.02 8.66 -12.28
N ASN A 293 -0.91 9.38 -12.29
CA ASN A 293 -0.88 10.80 -11.94
C ASN A 293 -0.69 11.69 -13.17
N ARG A 294 -0.06 11.17 -14.24
CA ARG A 294 0.22 11.90 -15.48
C ARG A 294 -0.21 11.06 -16.69
N LEU A 295 -1.27 11.46 -17.40
CA LEU A 295 -1.67 10.82 -18.66
C LEU A 295 -0.92 11.48 -19.81
N LEU A 296 0.07 10.79 -20.37
CA LEU A 296 0.89 11.25 -21.50
C LEU A 296 0.30 10.67 -22.78
N VAL A 297 -0.23 11.50 -23.67
CA VAL A 297 -0.94 11.06 -24.88
C VAL A 297 -0.27 11.62 -26.13
N GLN A 298 0.03 10.74 -27.10
CA GLN A 298 0.65 11.16 -28.35
C GLN A 298 -0.26 12.14 -29.13
N ALA A 299 0.34 13.17 -29.71
CA ALA A 299 -0.39 14.30 -30.29
C ALA A 299 -1.45 13.90 -31.32
N SER A 300 -1.16 12.89 -32.15
CA SER A 300 -2.07 12.41 -33.21
C SER A 300 -3.39 11.81 -32.69
N VAL A 301 -3.42 11.32 -31.45
CA VAL A 301 -4.60 10.69 -30.82
C VAL A 301 -5.12 11.45 -29.58
N TYR A 302 -4.50 12.58 -29.25
CA TYR A 302 -4.75 13.34 -28.03
C TYR A 302 -6.21 13.77 -27.87
N ASP A 303 -6.78 14.42 -28.88
CA ASP A 303 -8.15 14.95 -28.79
C ASP A 303 -9.18 13.83 -28.72
N VAL A 304 -8.99 12.76 -29.49
CA VAL A 304 -9.87 11.59 -29.48
C VAL A 304 -9.81 10.86 -28.13
N PHE A 305 -8.61 10.74 -27.55
CA PHE A 305 -8.45 10.11 -26.24
C PHE A 305 -9.15 10.92 -25.13
N ILE A 306 -8.99 12.25 -25.11
CA ILE A 306 -9.64 13.12 -24.13
C ILE A 306 -11.17 13.03 -24.25
N GLU A 307 -11.72 13.04 -25.46
CA GLU A 307 -13.16 12.89 -25.68
C GLU A 307 -13.67 11.57 -25.09
N LYS A 308 -13.04 10.45 -25.46
CA LYS A 308 -13.40 9.13 -24.93
C LYS A 308 -13.26 9.03 -23.41
N LEU A 309 -12.15 9.55 -22.85
CA LEU A 309 -11.90 9.56 -21.42
C LEU A 309 -12.96 10.38 -20.67
N SER A 310 -13.29 11.57 -21.14
CA SER A 310 -14.28 12.44 -20.49
C SER A 310 -15.68 11.81 -20.48
N ILE A 311 -16.07 11.15 -21.57
CA ILE A 311 -17.33 10.39 -21.65
C ILE A 311 -17.34 9.22 -20.64
N ALA A 312 -16.23 8.52 -20.49
CA ALA A 312 -16.11 7.42 -19.54
C ALA A 312 -16.13 7.91 -18.08
N VAL A 313 -15.39 8.98 -17.78
CA VAL A 313 -15.32 9.61 -16.45
C VAL A 313 -16.69 10.14 -16.02
N ALA A 314 -17.46 10.75 -16.94
CA ALA A 314 -18.80 11.26 -16.65
C ALA A 314 -19.83 10.17 -16.26
N LYS A 315 -19.52 8.90 -16.51
CA LYS A 315 -20.38 7.76 -16.13
C LYS A 315 -20.10 7.23 -14.74
N LEU A 316 -18.97 7.61 -14.13
CA LEU A 316 -18.59 7.14 -12.80
C LEU A 316 -19.61 7.62 -11.76
N LYS A 317 -20.21 6.67 -11.06
CA LYS A 317 -21.17 6.97 -10.00
C LYS A 317 -20.46 7.33 -8.70
N VAL A 318 -20.46 8.63 -8.39
CA VAL A 318 -19.99 9.13 -7.09
C VAL A 318 -21.10 8.92 -6.05
N ALA A 319 -20.83 8.13 -5.00
CA ALA A 319 -21.84 7.81 -4.00
C ALA A 319 -21.19 7.33 -2.68
N PRO A 320 -21.94 7.35 -1.55
CA PRO A 320 -21.53 6.68 -0.33
C PRO A 320 -21.28 5.18 -0.54
N ALA A 321 -20.37 4.63 0.25
CA ALA A 321 -19.82 3.27 0.09
C ALA A 321 -20.86 2.15 -0.06
N PHE A 322 -22.00 2.28 0.62
CA PHE A 322 -23.06 1.26 0.67
C PHE A 322 -24.20 1.48 -0.33
N GLU A 323 -24.10 2.51 -1.16
CA GLU A 323 -25.06 2.74 -2.23
C GLU A 323 -24.80 1.78 -3.39
N ASN A 324 -25.87 1.20 -3.95
CA ASN A 324 -25.74 0.24 -5.05
C ASN A 324 -25.15 0.92 -6.28
N GLY A 325 -24.11 0.31 -6.86
CA GLY A 325 -23.42 0.81 -8.04
C GLY A 325 -22.48 1.99 -7.75
N ALA A 326 -22.13 2.27 -6.49
CA ALA A 326 -21.08 3.23 -6.18
C ALA A 326 -19.74 2.79 -6.81
N GLU A 327 -19.06 3.71 -7.50
CA GLU A 327 -17.78 3.50 -8.16
C GLU A 327 -16.70 4.43 -7.62
N GLN A 328 -17.08 5.59 -7.10
CA GLN A 328 -16.18 6.53 -6.46
C GLN A 328 -16.76 6.98 -5.11
N GLY A 329 -16.02 6.80 -4.03
CA GLY A 329 -16.35 7.26 -2.69
C GLY A 329 -15.82 8.67 -2.38
N PRO A 330 -15.90 9.11 -1.10
CA PRO A 330 -15.31 10.36 -0.64
C PRO A 330 -13.78 10.28 -0.59
N LEU A 331 -13.15 11.43 -0.47
CA LEU A 331 -11.75 11.53 -0.05
C LEU A 331 -11.63 11.34 1.46
N ILE A 332 -10.47 10.92 1.93
CA ILE A 332 -10.28 10.57 3.34
C ILE A 332 -10.54 11.73 4.31
N ASN A 333 -10.20 12.95 3.92
CA ASN A 333 -10.37 14.14 4.76
C ASN A 333 -10.39 15.43 3.91
N GLU A 334 -10.65 16.56 4.59
CA GLU A 334 -10.72 17.88 3.97
C GLU A 334 -9.39 18.32 3.33
N LYS A 335 -8.25 17.98 3.93
CA LYS A 335 -6.93 18.33 3.36
C LYS A 335 -6.71 17.70 1.98
N ALA A 336 -7.25 16.50 1.75
CA ALA A 336 -7.19 15.87 0.44
C ALA A 336 -8.02 16.65 -0.59
N VAL A 337 -9.19 17.17 -0.19
CA VAL A 337 -10.03 18.02 -1.05
C VAL A 337 -9.32 19.34 -1.38
N GLU A 338 -8.78 20.01 -0.36
CA GLU A 338 -8.03 21.26 -0.51
C GLU A 338 -6.85 21.12 -1.49
N LYS A 339 -6.09 20.04 -1.37
CA LYS A 339 -4.96 19.75 -2.28
C LYS A 339 -5.42 19.62 -3.73
N ILE A 340 -6.51 18.91 -4.01
CA ILE A 340 -7.03 18.78 -5.37
C ILE A 340 -7.48 20.13 -5.91
N GLN A 341 -8.15 20.94 -5.09
CA GLN A 341 -8.57 22.28 -5.48
C GLN A 341 -7.38 23.18 -5.79
N GLU A 342 -6.31 23.12 -5.00
CA GLU A 342 -5.06 23.83 -5.25
C GLU A 342 -4.44 23.41 -6.59
N HIS A 343 -4.34 22.11 -6.86
CA HIS A 343 -3.80 21.60 -8.12
C HIS A 343 -4.63 22.02 -9.34
N ILE A 344 -5.96 22.04 -9.23
CA ILE A 344 -6.84 22.51 -10.32
C ILE A 344 -6.67 24.01 -10.54
N LEU A 345 -6.61 24.80 -9.46
CA LEU A 345 -6.44 26.24 -9.53
C LEU A 345 -5.09 26.61 -10.16
N ASP A 346 -4.01 25.97 -9.73
CA ASP A 346 -2.68 26.16 -10.32
C ASP A 346 -2.69 25.85 -11.83
N ALA A 347 -3.18 24.67 -12.20
CA ALA A 347 -3.21 24.22 -13.58
C ALA A 347 -4.05 25.15 -14.48
N THR A 348 -5.24 25.55 -14.04
CA THR A 348 -6.11 26.45 -14.80
C THR A 348 -5.57 27.86 -14.93
N SER A 349 -4.90 28.37 -13.88
CA SER A 349 -4.23 29.68 -13.93
C SER A 349 -3.07 29.71 -14.94
N LYS A 350 -2.50 28.55 -15.25
CA LYS A 350 -1.40 28.36 -16.23
C LYS A 350 -1.89 27.90 -17.62
N GLY A 351 -3.21 27.85 -17.84
CA GLY A 351 -3.80 27.60 -19.15
C GLY A 351 -4.35 26.21 -19.39
N ALA A 352 -4.35 25.30 -18.40
CA ALA A 352 -5.06 24.04 -18.48
C ALA A 352 -6.57 24.28 -18.57
N LYS A 353 -7.28 23.34 -19.21
CA LYS A 353 -8.72 23.39 -19.37
C LYS A 353 -9.40 22.25 -18.61
N ILE A 354 -10.40 22.58 -17.81
CA ILE A 354 -11.29 21.59 -17.22
C ILE A 354 -12.20 21.07 -18.33
N ILE A 355 -12.11 19.78 -18.64
CA ILE A 355 -12.98 19.11 -19.62
C ILE A 355 -14.21 18.52 -18.93
N TYR A 356 -14.02 17.98 -17.71
CA TYR A 356 -15.10 17.44 -16.87
C TYR A 356 -14.76 17.63 -15.39
N GLY A 357 -15.78 17.79 -14.54
CA GLY A 357 -15.64 17.90 -13.09
C GLY A 357 -15.05 19.22 -12.62
N GLY A 358 -14.02 19.16 -11.79
CA GLY A 358 -13.26 20.32 -11.32
C GLY A 358 -13.79 20.98 -10.05
N HIS A 359 -14.76 20.39 -9.36
CA HIS A 359 -15.38 20.97 -8.18
C HIS A 359 -15.85 19.91 -7.18
N ARG A 360 -16.21 20.34 -5.98
CA ARG A 360 -16.81 19.46 -4.97
C ARG A 360 -18.11 18.89 -5.47
N HIS A 361 -18.34 17.61 -5.16
CA HIS A 361 -19.59 16.95 -5.53
C HIS A 361 -20.77 17.45 -4.68
N ALA A 362 -21.99 17.41 -5.25
CA ALA A 362 -23.22 17.87 -4.60
C ALA A 362 -23.60 17.10 -3.32
N LEU A 363 -23.06 15.90 -3.11
CA LEU A 363 -23.19 15.14 -1.85
C LEU A 363 -22.59 15.85 -0.62
N GLY A 364 -21.72 16.83 -0.84
CA GLY A 364 -21.05 17.54 0.26
C GLY A 364 -19.92 16.75 0.91
N GLN A 365 -19.61 17.03 2.17
CA GLN A 365 -18.50 16.43 2.91
C GLN A 365 -17.20 16.44 2.06
N THR A 366 -16.50 15.34 2.00
CA THR A 366 -15.24 15.19 1.24
C THR A 366 -15.43 14.56 -0.15
N PHE A 367 -16.66 14.52 -0.66
CA PHE A 367 -16.90 14.07 -2.05
C PHE A 367 -16.44 15.10 -3.05
N PHE A 368 -15.74 14.65 -4.08
CA PHE A 368 -15.22 15.48 -5.16
C PHE A 368 -15.55 14.85 -6.53
N GLU A 369 -15.85 15.69 -7.52
CA GLU A 369 -16.13 15.23 -8.87
C GLU A 369 -14.90 14.57 -9.49
N PRO A 370 -15.03 13.39 -10.15
CA PRO A 370 -13.96 12.88 -10.98
C PRO A 370 -13.65 13.91 -12.07
N THR A 371 -12.38 14.25 -12.25
CA THR A 371 -11.97 15.43 -13.00
C THR A 371 -11.00 15.10 -14.11
N VAL A 372 -11.19 15.70 -15.30
CA VAL A 372 -10.26 15.61 -16.43
C VAL A 372 -9.76 17.01 -16.79
N LEU A 373 -8.43 17.19 -16.82
CA LEU A 373 -7.77 18.40 -17.30
C LEU A 373 -7.03 18.15 -18.62
N ALA A 374 -7.22 19.04 -19.58
CA ALA A 374 -6.49 19.07 -20.83
C ALA A 374 -5.49 20.23 -20.88
N ASN A 375 -4.55 20.17 -21.84
CA ASN A 375 -3.51 21.19 -22.06
C ASN A 375 -2.62 21.40 -20.82
N VAL A 376 -2.30 20.31 -20.12
CA VAL A 376 -1.42 20.34 -18.96
C VAL A 376 0.03 20.38 -19.40
N THR A 377 0.84 21.18 -18.70
CA THR A 377 2.27 21.40 -18.98
C THR A 377 3.14 21.06 -17.77
N SER A 378 4.45 20.92 -17.96
CA SER A 378 5.39 20.48 -16.93
C SER A 378 5.62 21.49 -15.79
N ASP A 379 5.23 22.76 -15.96
CA ASP A 379 5.34 23.80 -14.94
C ASP A 379 4.15 23.86 -13.96
N MET A 380 3.15 23.01 -14.17
CA MET A 380 1.98 22.90 -13.30
C MET A 380 2.24 21.94 -12.14
N LEU A 381 1.63 22.19 -10.97
CA LEU A 381 1.79 21.33 -9.77
C LEU A 381 1.43 19.86 -10.05
N VAL A 382 0.39 19.62 -10.82
CA VAL A 382 -0.05 18.26 -11.22
C VAL A 382 0.99 17.46 -12.02
N ALA A 383 2.04 18.12 -12.55
CA ALA A 383 3.12 17.43 -13.26
C ALA A 383 4.16 16.84 -12.31
N ASN A 384 4.39 17.49 -11.16
CA ASN A 384 5.49 17.21 -10.25
C ASN A 384 5.02 16.57 -8.93
N ASP A 385 3.85 16.97 -8.42
CA ASP A 385 3.33 16.52 -7.15
C ASP A 385 2.36 15.33 -7.33
N GLU A 386 2.45 14.35 -6.45
CA GLU A 386 1.46 13.29 -6.35
C GLU A 386 0.11 13.88 -5.88
N THR A 387 -0.91 13.91 -6.75
CA THR A 387 -2.23 14.50 -6.42
C THR A 387 -2.99 13.69 -5.37
N PHE A 388 -2.97 12.37 -5.47
CA PHE A 388 -3.64 11.42 -4.58
C PHE A 388 -5.16 11.64 -4.49
N GLY A 389 -5.78 11.80 -5.64
CA GLY A 389 -7.22 12.09 -5.77
C GLY A 389 -7.75 11.89 -7.20
N PRO A 390 -9.05 12.09 -7.44
CA PRO A 390 -9.72 11.78 -8.69
C PRO A 390 -9.51 12.86 -9.78
N LEU A 391 -8.25 13.24 -9.99
CA LEU A 391 -7.83 14.26 -10.96
C LEU A 391 -6.93 13.64 -12.03
N ALA A 392 -7.38 13.66 -13.29
CA ALA A 392 -6.71 13.10 -14.46
C ALA A 392 -6.16 14.22 -15.36
N PRO A 393 -4.91 14.67 -15.15
CA PRO A 393 -4.27 15.65 -16.03
C PRO A 393 -3.69 14.98 -17.26
N VAL A 394 -4.03 15.51 -18.46
CA VAL A 394 -3.60 14.97 -19.75
C VAL A 394 -2.58 15.88 -20.41
N PHE A 395 -1.38 15.31 -20.63
CA PHE A 395 -0.24 15.93 -21.27
C PHE A 395 -0.13 15.45 -22.72
N LYS A 396 0.46 16.28 -23.59
CA LYS A 396 0.72 15.95 -24.98
C LYS A 396 2.21 15.67 -25.19
N PHE A 397 2.53 14.66 -26.02
CA PHE A 397 3.88 14.43 -26.51
C PHE A 397 3.87 14.10 -28.02
N GLU A 398 5.00 14.29 -28.69
CA GLU A 398 5.13 14.08 -30.14
C GLU A 398 5.86 12.77 -30.46
N THR A 399 6.98 12.46 -29.78
CA THR A 399 7.84 11.32 -30.12
C THR A 399 8.02 10.36 -28.93
N GLU A 400 8.45 9.13 -29.20
CA GLU A 400 8.76 8.11 -28.20
C GLU A 400 9.80 8.60 -27.19
N GLU A 401 10.85 9.30 -27.68
CA GLU A 401 11.92 9.85 -26.85
C GLU A 401 11.38 10.96 -25.91
N GLN A 402 10.48 11.80 -26.42
CA GLN A 402 9.84 12.83 -25.60
C GLN A 402 8.95 12.21 -24.51
N ALA A 403 8.19 11.16 -24.82
CA ALA A 403 7.38 10.46 -23.84
C ALA A 403 8.23 9.87 -22.71
N ILE A 404 9.36 9.24 -23.05
CA ILE A 404 10.30 8.68 -22.07
C ILE A 404 10.91 9.80 -21.21
N ALA A 405 11.35 10.90 -21.84
CA ALA A 405 11.94 12.03 -21.13
C ALA A 405 10.95 12.64 -20.12
N ILE A 406 9.70 12.92 -20.54
CA ILE A 406 8.66 13.45 -19.65
C ILE A 406 8.32 12.44 -18.53
N ALA A 407 8.24 11.15 -18.88
CA ALA A 407 7.92 10.10 -17.90
C ALA A 407 8.98 10.03 -16.81
N ASN A 408 10.27 10.09 -17.14
CA ASN A 408 11.39 9.97 -16.21
C ASN A 408 11.74 11.26 -15.45
N ASP A 409 11.21 12.41 -15.90
CA ASP A 409 11.44 13.73 -15.26
C ASP A 409 10.61 13.83 -13.96
N THR A 410 11.00 13.07 -12.97
CA THR A 410 10.42 13.03 -11.63
C THR A 410 11.36 12.37 -10.64
N GLU A 411 11.27 12.74 -9.38
CA GLU A 411 12.00 12.07 -8.28
C GLU A 411 11.42 10.69 -7.96
N PHE A 412 10.20 10.40 -8.40
CA PHE A 412 9.51 9.14 -8.14
C PHE A 412 9.83 8.06 -9.17
N GLY A 413 9.60 6.79 -8.80
CA GLY A 413 9.82 5.65 -9.67
C GLY A 413 9.06 4.39 -9.19
N LEU A 414 7.75 4.50 -8.86
CA LEU A 414 6.97 3.36 -8.37
C LEU A 414 6.34 2.56 -9.51
N ALA A 415 5.33 3.13 -10.17
CA ALA A 415 4.57 2.49 -11.24
C ALA A 415 4.55 3.34 -12.51
N SER A 416 4.46 2.69 -13.66
CA SER A 416 4.27 3.30 -14.98
C SER A 416 3.40 2.39 -15.85
N TYR A 417 2.77 2.97 -16.88
CA TYR A 417 1.86 2.27 -17.77
C TYR A 417 2.12 2.67 -19.22
N ILE A 418 2.05 1.70 -20.15
CA ILE A 418 2.28 1.91 -21.58
C ILE A 418 1.14 1.26 -22.35
N TYR A 419 0.54 1.98 -23.28
CA TYR A 419 -0.44 1.47 -24.24
C TYR A 419 0.10 1.59 -25.66
N THR A 420 0.36 0.47 -26.31
CA THR A 420 0.86 0.34 -27.67
C THR A 420 0.58 -1.06 -28.20
N GLN A 421 0.37 -1.20 -29.51
CA GLN A 421 0.31 -2.52 -30.17
C GLN A 421 1.67 -2.98 -30.73
N ASN A 422 2.69 -2.12 -30.67
CA ASN A 422 4.03 -2.43 -31.15
C ASN A 422 4.88 -3.10 -30.06
N LEU A 423 5.10 -4.40 -30.18
CA LEU A 423 5.89 -5.18 -29.22
C LEU A 423 7.32 -4.63 -29.01
N SER A 424 7.98 -4.20 -30.07
CA SER A 424 9.33 -3.64 -29.98
C SER A 424 9.35 -2.32 -29.22
N ARG A 425 8.33 -1.47 -29.40
CA ARG A 425 8.15 -0.24 -28.63
C ARG A 425 7.89 -0.56 -27.15
N ALA A 426 7.01 -1.52 -26.87
CA ALA A 426 6.71 -1.94 -25.51
C ALA A 426 7.98 -2.33 -24.73
N TRP A 427 8.89 -3.08 -25.37
CA TRP A 427 10.18 -3.45 -24.76
C TRP A 427 11.12 -2.25 -24.61
N ARG A 428 11.37 -1.47 -25.65
CA ARG A 428 12.29 -0.33 -25.59
C ARG A 428 11.84 0.70 -24.53
N VAL A 429 10.56 1.05 -24.55
CA VAL A 429 10.01 2.03 -23.59
C VAL A 429 9.98 1.44 -22.19
N GLY A 430 9.56 0.17 -22.04
CA GLY A 430 9.53 -0.49 -20.73
C GLY A 430 10.90 -0.58 -20.05
N GLU A 431 11.97 -0.85 -20.82
CA GLU A 431 13.34 -0.87 -20.31
C GLU A 431 13.91 0.53 -20.03
N ALA A 432 13.46 1.56 -20.77
CA ALA A 432 13.92 2.94 -20.62
C ALA A 432 13.22 3.69 -19.48
N LEU A 433 12.07 3.22 -19.02
CA LEU A 433 11.33 3.83 -17.91
C LEU A 433 11.98 3.54 -16.56
N GLU A 434 12.27 4.59 -15.79
CA GLU A 434 12.90 4.52 -14.46
C GLU A 434 11.86 4.23 -13.36
N TYR A 435 11.21 3.06 -13.43
CA TYR A 435 10.16 2.65 -12.50
C TYR A 435 10.37 1.21 -12.04
N GLY A 436 9.95 0.92 -10.82
CA GLY A 436 10.00 -0.44 -10.29
C GLY A 436 9.01 -1.39 -10.94
N MET A 437 7.92 -0.85 -11.50
CA MET A 437 6.85 -1.62 -12.13
C MET A 437 6.35 -0.96 -13.41
N VAL A 438 6.17 -1.75 -14.47
CA VAL A 438 5.66 -1.30 -15.77
C VAL A 438 4.47 -2.16 -16.18
N GLY A 439 3.29 -1.55 -16.34
CA GLY A 439 2.12 -2.17 -16.96
C GLY A 439 2.14 -1.95 -18.49
N VAL A 440 1.96 -2.99 -19.26
CA VAL A 440 1.85 -2.89 -20.72
C VAL A 440 0.47 -3.34 -21.16
N ASN A 441 -0.32 -2.42 -21.71
CA ASN A 441 -1.72 -2.61 -22.07
C ASN A 441 -2.58 -3.11 -20.88
N GLU A 442 -2.21 -2.70 -19.66
CA GLU A 442 -2.85 -3.09 -18.41
C GLU A 442 -2.87 -1.91 -17.44
N GLY A 443 -4.03 -1.64 -16.83
CA GLY A 443 -4.21 -0.54 -15.88
C GLY A 443 -4.09 -0.95 -14.40
N ILE A 444 -4.08 -2.26 -14.10
CA ILE A 444 -3.97 -2.80 -12.73
C ILE A 444 -2.83 -3.80 -12.68
N ILE A 445 -1.74 -3.44 -11.98
CA ILE A 445 -0.50 -4.22 -11.94
C ILE A 445 -0.21 -4.85 -10.57
N SER A 446 -1.05 -4.57 -9.57
CA SER A 446 -0.84 -5.06 -8.21
C SER A 446 -1.30 -6.51 -8.06
N THR A 447 -0.38 -7.41 -7.70
CA THR A 447 -0.64 -8.83 -7.43
C THR A 447 0.36 -9.36 -6.41
N GLU A 448 -0.02 -10.39 -5.65
CA GLU A 448 0.84 -11.03 -4.64
C GLU A 448 2.00 -11.82 -5.25
N VAL A 449 1.86 -12.26 -6.52
CA VAL A 449 2.85 -13.14 -7.16
C VAL A 449 4.02 -12.38 -7.79
N ALA A 450 3.87 -11.07 -8.03
CA ALA A 450 4.89 -10.22 -8.64
C ALA A 450 5.53 -9.26 -7.62
N PRO A 451 6.81 -8.84 -7.82
CA PRO A 451 7.48 -7.94 -6.89
C PRO A 451 6.92 -6.51 -7.01
N PHE A 452 6.24 -6.06 -5.99
CA PHE A 452 5.74 -4.71 -5.88
C PHE A 452 6.77 -3.82 -5.19
N GLY A 453 7.08 -2.65 -5.76
CA GLY A 453 7.95 -1.66 -5.14
C GLY A 453 8.59 -0.72 -6.13
N GLY A 454 9.10 0.39 -5.61
CA GLY A 454 9.68 1.47 -6.38
C GLY A 454 11.21 1.52 -6.39
N ILE A 455 11.71 2.47 -7.16
CA ILE A 455 13.09 2.94 -7.18
C ILE A 455 13.09 4.45 -6.95
N LYS A 456 14.26 5.09 -6.93
CA LYS A 456 14.40 6.51 -6.66
C LYS A 456 13.73 6.87 -5.31
N GLU A 457 13.02 7.99 -5.23
CA GLU A 457 12.34 8.43 -3.99
C GLU A 457 11.00 7.75 -3.72
N SER A 458 10.59 6.79 -4.57
CA SER A 458 9.47 5.91 -4.27
C SER A 458 9.82 4.77 -3.31
N GLY A 459 11.09 4.62 -2.93
CA GLY A 459 11.47 3.78 -1.82
C GLY A 459 12.46 2.66 -2.14
N THR A 460 12.50 1.66 -1.26
CA THR A 460 13.44 0.52 -1.31
C THR A 460 12.79 -0.73 -0.75
N GLY A 461 13.23 -1.89 -1.25
CA GLY A 461 12.62 -3.19 -0.96
C GLY A 461 11.56 -3.59 -1.97
N ARG A 462 11.04 -4.80 -1.81
CA ARG A 462 9.92 -5.33 -2.61
C ARG A 462 8.93 -6.05 -1.71
N GLU A 463 7.64 -5.93 -2.04
CA GLU A 463 6.56 -6.65 -1.38
C GLU A 463 5.92 -7.65 -2.35
N GLY A 464 5.37 -8.74 -1.83
CA GLY A 464 4.87 -9.83 -2.67
C GLY A 464 5.99 -10.64 -3.32
N SER A 465 5.62 -11.64 -4.12
CA SER A 465 6.51 -12.59 -4.76
C SER A 465 7.49 -13.30 -3.81
N LYS A 466 8.41 -14.09 -4.35
CA LYS A 466 9.51 -14.67 -3.57
C LYS A 466 10.47 -13.61 -3.01
N TYR A 467 10.63 -12.48 -3.72
CA TYR A 467 11.52 -11.39 -3.32
C TYR A 467 11.05 -10.69 -2.04
N GLY A 468 9.73 -10.58 -1.84
CA GLY A 468 9.19 -9.98 -0.62
C GLY A 468 9.52 -10.74 0.66
N LEU A 469 9.81 -12.05 0.59
CA LEU A 469 10.23 -12.83 1.75
C LEU A 469 11.70 -12.54 2.13
N GLU A 470 12.54 -12.20 1.17
CA GLU A 470 13.97 -11.96 1.39
C GLU A 470 14.24 -10.77 2.31
N ASP A 471 13.40 -9.74 2.26
CA ASP A 471 13.49 -8.57 3.13
C ASP A 471 13.28 -8.88 4.62
N TYR A 472 12.70 -10.04 4.94
CA TYR A 472 12.42 -10.50 6.31
C TYR A 472 13.41 -11.56 6.81
N GLN A 473 14.46 -11.83 6.03
CA GLN A 473 15.46 -12.85 6.33
C GLN A 473 16.89 -12.27 6.34
N GLU A 474 17.76 -12.92 7.10
CA GLU A 474 19.21 -12.73 7.09
C GLU A 474 19.90 -13.97 6.54
N LEU A 475 20.93 -13.75 5.73
CA LEU A 475 21.80 -14.82 5.28
C LEU A 475 22.91 -15.06 6.32
N LYS A 476 23.07 -16.31 6.74
CA LYS A 476 24.19 -16.71 7.59
C LYS A 476 25.05 -17.73 6.85
N TYR A 477 26.30 -17.37 6.60
CA TYR A 477 27.32 -18.24 6.07
C TYR A 477 27.97 -19.05 7.18
N MET A 478 28.06 -20.36 7.00
CA MET A 478 28.78 -21.28 7.88
C MET A 478 29.86 -22.02 7.08
N CYS A 479 31.11 -21.89 7.52
CA CYS A 479 32.25 -22.66 7.01
C CYS A 479 32.57 -23.78 8.00
N MET A 480 32.33 -25.01 7.59
CA MET A 480 32.57 -26.19 8.44
C MET A 480 33.81 -26.93 7.97
N GLY A 481 34.80 -27.13 8.84
CA GLY A 481 35.90 -28.07 8.65
C GLY A 481 35.43 -29.49 8.98
N ILE A 482 35.74 -30.48 8.11
CA ILE A 482 35.38 -31.88 8.27
C ILE A 482 36.58 -32.79 7.98
#